data_485efd6996afa0b7f1e0322673235819
#
_entry.id   485efd6996afa0b7f1e0322673235819
#
_cell.length_a   1.000
_cell.length_b   1.000
_cell.length_c   1.000
_cell.angle_alpha   90.00
_cell.angle_beta   90.00
_cell.angle_gamma   90.00
#
_symmetry.space_group_name_H-M   'P 1'
#
loop_
_entity.id
_entity.type
_entity.pdbx_description
1 polymer ?
#
loop_
_entity_poly.entity_id
_entity_poly.type
_entity_poly.pdbx_seq_one_letter_code
_entity_poly.pdbx_strand_id
1 'polypeptide(L)'
;MESSVVPDHCRRFALSDSKCSDYLEACNHIHDGACDRCCLTERSIHEIEDSLPLVAATSEELDGLKFNTEQARRNINAWKAHLLRAVNQDEARINVIERLDDNSVFLVQDWAMKVLPRKYRESQSDWFEKRGLPWHITVAVRRRSDQQLESMTFVHLFKTCSQDSNTVLGIMADVLTKLKIGMPNLDSVFYRQDNAGCYHCASTIVGAKVLADKAGVSLKRMDFSDPQGKKGACDRKAATIKSHMQIFLNAGNDIETAAQMKTAIESSGGVPGVTVTLSEIPERQTKNAVSWEGVSFLNNLEYESECLRVWDAYNMGPGKIVSWSRFDAPTIEEELSSIVDLENERNMHLPFVALKPRTLTSVSETASSDGGSDHGSASDFGSSSSELFSCPEEGCVMTY
;
A
#
# COMPACT_ATOMS: atom_id res chain seq x y z
N MET A 1 -5.89 -21.66 2.61
CA MET A 1 -6.99 -20.85 2.06
C MET A 1 -7.21 -21.02 0.55
N GLU A 2 -6.33 -21.68 -0.17
CA GLU A 2 -6.56 -21.96 -1.60
C GLU A 2 -7.62 -23.04 -1.83
N SER A 3 -7.88 -23.92 -0.89
CA SER A 3 -8.73 -25.10 -1.02
C SER A 3 -9.64 -25.34 0.18
N SER A 4 -10.28 -24.28 0.69
CA SER A 4 -11.27 -24.45 1.78
C SER A 4 -12.58 -25.02 1.26
N VAL A 5 -13.14 -25.99 1.98
CA VAL A 5 -14.50 -26.52 1.71
C VAL A 5 -15.59 -25.51 2.08
N VAL A 6 -15.26 -24.47 2.85
CA VAL A 6 -16.18 -23.37 3.18
C VAL A 6 -16.13 -22.33 2.05
N PRO A 7 -17.27 -22.03 1.38
CA PRO A 7 -17.30 -21.14 0.22
C PRO A 7 -16.62 -19.80 0.45
N ASP A 8 -17.03 -19.08 1.50
CA ASP A 8 -16.53 -17.73 1.83
C ASP A 8 -15.07 -17.72 2.32
N HIS A 9 -14.46 -18.89 2.57
CA HIS A 9 -13.07 -19.03 2.98
C HIS A 9 -12.18 -19.52 1.84
N CYS A 10 -12.76 -20.00 0.76
CA CYS A 10 -12.02 -20.38 -0.44
C CYS A 10 -11.80 -19.16 -1.32
N ARG A 11 -10.55 -18.75 -1.47
CA ARG A 11 -10.20 -17.57 -2.24
C ARG A 11 -10.66 -17.66 -3.69
N ARG A 12 -10.40 -18.78 -4.38
CA ARG A 12 -10.81 -18.98 -5.77
C ARG A 12 -12.31 -18.89 -5.95
N PHE A 13 -13.07 -19.49 -5.04
CA PHE A 13 -14.53 -19.46 -5.11
C PHE A 13 -15.10 -18.08 -4.82
N ALA A 14 -14.65 -17.46 -3.72
CA ALA A 14 -15.23 -16.22 -3.23
C ALA A 14 -14.81 -14.97 -4.02
N LEU A 15 -13.66 -14.99 -4.71
CA LEU A 15 -13.19 -13.89 -5.55
C LEU A 15 -13.47 -14.12 -7.04
N SER A 16 -14.02 -15.26 -7.42
CA SER A 16 -14.39 -15.58 -8.79
C SER A 16 -15.72 -14.92 -9.15
N ASP A 17 -15.78 -14.30 -10.34
CA ASP A 17 -17.04 -13.77 -10.87
C ASP A 17 -17.70 -14.78 -11.82
N SER A 18 -18.75 -15.44 -11.35
CA SER A 18 -19.51 -16.39 -12.16
C SER A 18 -20.24 -15.78 -13.36
N LYS A 19 -20.35 -14.45 -13.42
CA LYS A 19 -21.02 -13.71 -14.49
C LYS A 19 -20.06 -13.20 -15.58
N CYS A 20 -18.76 -13.25 -15.32
CA CYS A 20 -17.73 -12.76 -16.23
C CYS A 20 -16.70 -13.86 -16.52
N SER A 21 -16.66 -14.36 -17.74
CA SER A 21 -15.71 -15.42 -18.16
C SER A 21 -14.25 -15.03 -17.99
N ASP A 22 -13.94 -13.73 -18.05
CA ASP A 22 -12.57 -13.22 -17.88
C ASP A 22 -12.08 -13.33 -16.43
N TYR A 23 -13.00 -13.37 -15.46
CA TYR A 23 -12.73 -13.45 -14.02
C TYR A 23 -13.29 -14.70 -13.36
N LEU A 24 -13.74 -15.66 -14.17
CA LEU A 24 -14.24 -16.95 -13.68
C LEU A 24 -13.07 -17.90 -13.42
N GLU A 25 -12.91 -18.30 -12.18
CA GLU A 25 -11.93 -19.30 -11.75
C GLU A 25 -12.66 -20.53 -11.19
N ALA A 26 -12.35 -21.71 -11.70
CA ALA A 26 -12.96 -22.94 -11.25
C ALA A 26 -12.17 -23.58 -10.10
N CYS A 27 -12.87 -24.01 -9.05
CA CYS A 27 -12.30 -24.84 -8.00
C CYS A 27 -12.34 -26.33 -8.39
N ASN A 28 -11.33 -27.06 -7.94
CA ASN A 28 -11.23 -28.51 -8.11
C ASN A 28 -11.76 -29.33 -6.91
N HIS A 29 -12.51 -28.68 -6.02
CA HIS A 29 -13.06 -29.25 -4.79
C HIS A 29 -14.49 -28.73 -4.55
N ILE A 30 -15.22 -29.42 -3.68
CA ILE A 30 -16.62 -29.12 -3.34
C ILE A 30 -16.64 -28.09 -2.19
N HIS A 31 -17.63 -27.19 -2.20
CA HIS A 31 -17.86 -26.18 -1.17
C HIS A 31 -19.14 -26.52 -0.41
N ASP A 32 -19.09 -27.55 0.42
CA ASP A 32 -20.21 -28.05 1.25
C ASP A 32 -19.97 -27.88 2.76
N GLY A 33 -18.82 -27.33 3.13
CA GLY A 33 -18.44 -27.05 4.51
C GLY A 33 -19.04 -25.77 5.06
N ALA A 34 -19.20 -25.72 6.39
CA ALA A 34 -19.56 -24.53 7.14
C ALA A 34 -18.51 -24.23 8.21
N CYS A 35 -18.26 -22.95 8.49
CA CYS A 35 -17.36 -22.54 9.57
C CYS A 35 -18.15 -22.23 10.85
N ASP A 36 -17.87 -22.94 11.94
CA ASP A 36 -18.54 -22.75 13.24
C ASP A 36 -18.49 -21.30 13.73
N ARG A 37 -17.36 -20.60 13.50
CA ARG A 37 -17.21 -19.20 13.90
C ARG A 37 -18.10 -18.27 13.07
N CYS A 38 -18.22 -18.51 11.78
CA CYS A 38 -19.13 -17.75 10.92
C CYS A 38 -20.58 -18.04 11.28
N CYS A 39 -20.93 -19.30 11.52
CA CYS A 39 -22.26 -19.70 11.98
C CYS A 39 -22.60 -19.11 13.35
N LEU A 40 -21.63 -19.06 14.28
CA LEU A 40 -21.80 -18.42 15.58
C LEU A 40 -22.06 -16.92 15.43
N THR A 41 -21.32 -16.23 14.57
CA THR A 41 -21.50 -14.79 14.33
C THR A 41 -22.91 -14.50 13.79
N GLU A 42 -23.38 -15.24 12.79
CA GLU A 42 -24.74 -15.08 12.25
C GLU A 42 -25.82 -15.38 13.31
N ARG A 43 -25.64 -16.44 14.12
CA ARG A 43 -26.53 -16.77 15.22
C ARG A 43 -26.60 -15.63 16.25
N SER A 44 -25.44 -15.09 16.65
CA SER A 44 -25.39 -13.97 17.60
C SER A 44 -26.07 -12.72 17.07
N ILE A 45 -25.95 -12.43 15.76
CA ILE A 45 -26.67 -11.31 15.15
C ILE A 45 -28.16 -11.55 15.16
N HIS A 46 -28.64 -12.76 14.86
CA HIS A 46 -30.07 -13.11 14.96
C HIS A 46 -30.60 -13.01 16.40
N GLU A 47 -29.86 -13.50 17.40
CA GLU A 47 -30.22 -13.37 18.81
C GLU A 47 -30.36 -11.89 19.24
N ILE A 48 -29.49 -11.01 18.73
CA ILE A 48 -29.60 -9.57 18.92
C ILE A 48 -30.88 -9.06 18.26
N GLU A 49 -31.15 -9.38 16.99
CA GLU A 49 -32.34 -8.94 16.26
C GLU A 49 -33.63 -9.34 16.97
N ASP A 50 -33.71 -10.58 17.47
CA ASP A 50 -34.85 -11.09 18.21
C ASP A 50 -35.05 -10.37 19.54
N SER A 51 -33.98 -9.85 20.14
CA SER A 51 -34.02 -9.13 21.41
C SER A 51 -34.40 -7.65 21.28
N LEU A 52 -34.25 -7.04 20.08
CA LEU A 52 -34.49 -5.61 19.85
C LEU A 52 -35.91 -5.16 20.28
N PRO A 53 -36.99 -5.90 19.97
CA PRO A 53 -38.34 -5.50 20.39
C PRO A 53 -38.55 -5.52 21.92
N LEU A 54 -37.69 -6.23 22.66
CA LEU A 54 -37.79 -6.35 24.12
C LEU A 54 -37.14 -5.17 24.85
N VAL A 55 -36.20 -4.48 24.19
CA VAL A 55 -35.40 -3.40 24.79
C VAL A 55 -35.79 -2.00 24.27
N ALA A 56 -36.40 -1.91 23.08
CA ALA A 56 -36.82 -0.65 22.50
C ALA A 56 -38.06 -0.10 23.23
N ALA A 57 -37.98 1.16 23.68
CA ALA A 57 -39.10 1.83 24.34
C ALA A 57 -40.12 2.43 23.37
N THR A 58 -39.70 2.74 22.15
CA THR A 58 -40.53 3.34 21.10
C THR A 58 -40.32 2.65 19.75
N SER A 59 -41.26 2.82 18.83
CA SER A 59 -41.11 2.32 17.44
C SER A 59 -39.94 2.95 16.72
N GLU A 60 -39.69 4.24 16.93
CA GLU A 60 -38.58 4.96 16.33
C GLU A 60 -37.22 4.42 16.83
N GLU A 61 -37.11 4.14 18.12
CA GLU A 61 -35.93 3.51 18.73
C GLU A 61 -35.72 2.10 18.15
N LEU A 62 -36.78 1.31 18.01
CA LEU A 62 -36.70 -0.03 17.41
C LEU A 62 -36.20 0.02 15.98
N ASP A 63 -36.67 0.95 15.17
CA ASP A 63 -36.24 1.12 13.79
C ASP A 63 -34.74 1.56 13.69
N GLY A 64 -34.34 2.44 14.62
CA GLY A 64 -32.94 2.84 14.75
C GLY A 64 -32.02 1.66 15.13
N LEU A 65 -32.44 0.82 16.09
CA LEU A 65 -31.67 -0.36 16.49
C LEU A 65 -31.59 -1.41 15.38
N LYS A 66 -32.69 -1.66 14.65
CA LYS A 66 -32.68 -2.55 13.47
C LYS A 66 -31.74 -2.06 12.39
N PHE A 67 -31.78 -0.77 12.08
CA PHE A 67 -30.84 -0.16 11.11
C PHE A 67 -29.38 -0.37 11.53
N ASN A 68 -29.06 -0.11 12.80
CA ASN A 68 -27.70 -0.27 13.30
C ASN A 68 -27.24 -1.74 13.26
N THR A 69 -28.11 -2.69 13.58
CA THR A 69 -27.78 -4.13 13.54
C THR A 69 -27.53 -4.61 12.12
N GLU A 70 -28.41 -4.18 11.18
CA GLU A 70 -28.20 -4.49 9.77
C GLU A 70 -26.92 -3.83 9.20
N GLN A 71 -26.61 -2.61 9.64
CA GLN A 71 -25.36 -1.94 9.25
C GLN A 71 -24.13 -2.68 9.82
N ALA A 72 -24.21 -3.16 11.05
CA ALA A 72 -23.15 -3.99 11.65
C ALA A 72 -22.97 -5.31 10.88
N ARG A 73 -24.03 -6.00 10.50
CA ARG A 73 -23.99 -7.21 9.65
C ARG A 73 -23.27 -6.92 8.33
N ARG A 74 -23.64 -5.84 7.65
CA ARG A 74 -23.01 -5.42 6.39
C ARG A 74 -21.52 -5.12 6.56
N ASN A 75 -21.17 -4.43 7.64
CA ASN A 75 -19.78 -4.10 7.94
C ASN A 75 -18.94 -5.35 8.22
N ILE A 76 -19.47 -6.33 8.96
CA ILE A 76 -18.80 -7.60 9.23
C ILE A 76 -18.56 -8.37 7.93
N ASN A 77 -19.57 -8.46 7.05
CA ASN A 77 -19.43 -9.14 5.77
C ASN A 77 -18.47 -8.42 4.83
N ALA A 78 -18.50 -7.08 4.78
CA ALA A 78 -17.55 -6.28 4.03
C ALA A 78 -16.11 -6.49 4.54
N TRP A 79 -15.92 -6.59 5.86
CA TRP A 79 -14.63 -6.86 6.47
C TRP A 79 -14.12 -8.28 6.16
N LYS A 80 -14.97 -9.30 6.21
CA LYS A 80 -14.60 -10.68 5.77
C LYS A 80 -14.13 -10.70 4.33
N ALA A 81 -14.86 -10.03 3.42
CA ALA A 81 -14.47 -9.90 2.03
C ALA A 81 -13.13 -9.14 1.85
N HIS A 82 -12.92 -8.08 2.64
CA HIS A 82 -11.67 -7.32 2.65
C HIS A 82 -10.47 -8.20 3.08
N LEU A 83 -10.63 -9.03 4.13
CA LEU A 83 -9.56 -9.95 4.55
C LEU A 83 -9.16 -10.91 3.43
N LEU A 84 -10.14 -11.44 2.69
CA LEU A 84 -9.89 -12.37 1.60
C LEU A 84 -9.15 -11.69 0.43
N ARG A 85 -9.57 -10.46 0.07
CA ARG A 85 -8.86 -9.65 -0.93
C ARG A 85 -7.45 -9.29 -0.48
N ALA A 86 -7.27 -8.94 0.81
CA ALA A 86 -5.96 -8.63 1.36
C ALA A 86 -4.98 -9.81 1.27
N VAL A 87 -5.45 -11.04 1.54
CA VAL A 87 -4.64 -12.26 1.35
C VAL A 87 -4.31 -12.49 -0.11
N ASN A 88 -5.27 -12.30 -1.02
CA ASN A 88 -5.03 -12.41 -2.46
C ASN A 88 -4.00 -11.39 -2.96
N GLN A 89 -4.08 -10.16 -2.50
CA GLN A 89 -3.12 -9.11 -2.81
C GLN A 89 -1.73 -9.35 -2.20
N ASP A 90 -1.65 -10.02 -1.04
CA ASP A 90 -0.35 -10.39 -0.45
C ASP A 90 0.33 -11.50 -1.25
N GLU A 91 -0.44 -12.45 -1.79
CA GLU A 91 0.07 -13.46 -2.72
C GLU A 91 0.58 -12.83 -4.02
N ALA A 92 -0.16 -11.86 -4.57
CA ALA A 92 0.29 -11.08 -5.71
C ALA A 92 1.68 -10.46 -5.46
N ARG A 93 1.87 -9.88 -4.27
CA ARG A 93 3.15 -9.30 -3.84
C ARG A 93 4.25 -10.35 -3.69
N ILE A 94 3.95 -11.49 -3.06
CA ILE A 94 4.91 -12.60 -2.89
C ILE A 94 5.37 -13.10 -4.25
N ASN A 95 4.45 -13.31 -5.19
CA ASN A 95 4.75 -13.73 -6.54
C ASN A 95 5.71 -12.76 -7.26
N VAL A 96 5.51 -11.43 -7.11
CA VAL A 96 6.47 -10.45 -7.66
C VAL A 96 7.85 -10.64 -7.03
N ILE A 97 7.93 -10.74 -5.69
CA ILE A 97 9.21 -10.89 -4.98
C ILE A 97 9.95 -12.16 -5.40
N GLU A 98 9.23 -13.25 -5.64
CA GLU A 98 9.81 -14.54 -6.10
C GLU A 98 10.35 -14.45 -7.53
N ARG A 99 9.75 -13.61 -8.38
CA ARG A 99 10.15 -13.37 -9.77
C ARG A 99 11.32 -12.40 -9.92
N LEU A 100 11.72 -11.69 -8.83
CA LEU A 100 12.84 -10.76 -8.89
C LEU A 100 14.16 -11.48 -9.12
N ASP A 101 14.96 -10.88 -9.99
CA ASP A 101 16.36 -11.20 -10.26
C ASP A 101 17.26 -9.97 -10.06
N ASP A 102 18.50 -10.02 -10.48
CA ASP A 102 19.48 -8.93 -10.35
C ASP A 102 19.28 -7.79 -11.35
N ASN A 103 18.44 -7.98 -12.39
CA ASN A 103 18.10 -6.99 -13.42
C ASN A 103 16.68 -6.42 -13.24
N SER A 104 15.99 -6.78 -12.19
CA SER A 104 14.63 -6.36 -11.94
C SER A 104 14.45 -5.67 -10.58
N VAL A 105 13.48 -4.76 -10.50
CA VAL A 105 13.18 -4.01 -9.27
C VAL A 105 11.67 -3.98 -9.02
N PHE A 106 11.29 -4.21 -7.78
CA PHE A 106 9.94 -4.03 -7.28
C PHE A 106 9.83 -2.69 -6.54
N LEU A 107 8.95 -1.82 -7.02
CA LEU A 107 8.74 -0.45 -6.54
C LEU A 107 7.41 -0.36 -5.79
N VAL A 108 7.47 -0.11 -4.49
CA VAL A 108 6.30 0.17 -3.67
C VAL A 108 6.23 1.67 -3.44
N GLN A 109 5.11 2.30 -3.80
CA GLN A 109 4.95 3.75 -3.78
C GLN A 109 3.75 4.16 -2.93
N ASP A 110 3.92 5.26 -2.19
CA ASP A 110 2.85 5.83 -1.38
C ASP A 110 3.11 7.30 -1.02
N TRP A 111 2.03 8.08 -0.94
CA TRP A 111 2.04 9.39 -0.32
C TRP A 111 2.02 9.24 1.19
N ALA A 112 3.09 9.64 1.83
CA ALA A 112 3.11 9.64 3.28
C ALA A 112 2.26 10.78 3.85
N MET A 113 1.69 10.56 5.04
CA MET A 113 0.97 11.62 5.76
C MET A 113 1.86 12.86 5.91
N LYS A 114 1.36 14.03 5.48
CA LYS A 114 2.07 15.31 5.52
C LYS A 114 2.73 15.55 6.87
N VAL A 115 3.95 16.05 6.85
CA VAL A 115 4.68 16.45 8.06
C VAL A 115 4.27 17.87 8.41
N LEU A 116 3.72 18.05 9.61
CA LEU A 116 3.46 19.39 10.12
C LEU A 116 4.78 20.08 10.48
N PRO A 117 5.02 21.33 10.03
CA PRO A 117 6.16 22.10 10.45
C PRO A 117 6.26 22.18 11.97
N ARG A 118 7.45 22.04 12.53
CA ARG A 118 7.68 22.05 13.98
C ARG A 118 8.90 22.89 14.32
N LYS A 119 8.78 23.67 15.40
CA LYS A 119 9.89 24.37 16.03
C LYS A 119 10.28 23.67 17.31
N TYR A 120 11.54 23.77 17.68
CA TYR A 120 11.97 23.40 19.01
C TYR A 120 11.38 24.40 20.01
N ARG A 121 10.68 23.92 21.05
CA ARG A 121 9.95 24.76 22.04
C ARG A 121 8.92 25.69 21.41
N GLU A 122 8.09 25.14 20.57
CA GLU A 122 7.04 25.84 19.85
C GLU A 122 6.01 26.47 20.82
N SER A 123 5.60 27.72 20.53
CA SER A 123 4.52 28.36 21.25
C SER A 123 3.15 27.83 20.82
N GLN A 124 2.13 27.95 21.68
CA GLN A 124 0.77 27.52 21.34
C GLN A 124 0.21 28.26 20.11
N SER A 125 0.56 29.53 19.93
CA SER A 125 0.16 30.34 18.77
C SER A 125 0.76 29.84 17.45
N ASP A 126 1.99 29.29 17.47
CA ASP A 126 2.67 28.77 16.29
C ASP A 126 2.07 27.45 15.81
N TRP A 127 1.27 26.78 16.63
CA TRP A 127 0.65 25.49 16.30
C TRP A 127 -0.50 25.59 15.31
N PHE A 128 -1.24 26.70 15.32
CA PHE A 128 -2.41 26.90 14.50
C PHE A 128 -2.04 27.29 13.06
N GLU A 129 -2.90 26.94 12.08
CA GLU A 129 -2.81 27.30 10.66
C GLU A 129 -1.63 26.68 9.86
N LYS A 130 -0.93 25.69 10.41
CA LYS A 130 0.18 25.04 9.72
C LYS A 130 -0.28 24.23 8.50
N ARG A 131 0.34 24.51 7.37
CA ARG A 131 0.21 23.66 6.20
C ARG A 131 1.26 22.55 6.26
N GLY A 132 0.81 21.29 6.22
CA GLY A 132 1.73 20.16 6.22
C GLY A 132 2.57 20.08 4.95
N LEU A 133 3.85 19.74 5.11
CA LEU A 133 4.79 19.50 4.01
C LEU A 133 4.44 18.17 3.31
N PRO A 134 4.13 18.19 2.01
CA PRO A 134 3.86 16.96 1.26
C PRO A 134 5.17 16.24 0.95
N TRP A 135 5.13 14.92 1.05
CA TRP A 135 6.25 14.06 0.72
C TRP A 135 5.78 12.69 0.24
N HIS A 136 6.56 12.12 -0.65
CA HIS A 136 6.28 10.83 -1.28
C HIS A 136 7.42 9.85 -1.02
N ILE A 137 7.09 8.59 -0.83
CA ILE A 137 8.05 7.53 -0.56
C ILE A 137 7.93 6.46 -1.65
N THR A 138 9.07 6.09 -2.23
CA THR A 138 9.19 4.92 -3.10
C THR A 138 10.21 3.97 -2.48
N VAL A 139 9.78 2.77 -2.11
CA VAL A 139 10.68 1.70 -1.64
C VAL A 139 10.98 0.79 -2.82
N ALA A 140 12.26 0.75 -3.22
CA ALA A 140 12.76 -0.15 -4.24
C ALA A 140 13.32 -1.41 -3.58
N VAL A 141 12.87 -2.59 -4.05
CA VAL A 141 13.35 -3.90 -3.59
C VAL A 141 13.94 -4.63 -4.79
N ARG A 142 15.14 -5.18 -4.63
CA ARG A 142 15.80 -6.02 -5.63
C ARG A 142 16.29 -7.33 -5.00
N ARG A 143 16.55 -8.31 -5.85
CA ARG A 143 17.22 -9.54 -5.45
C ARG A 143 18.63 -9.54 -6.05
N ARG A 144 19.62 -9.80 -5.22
CA ARG A 144 21.00 -10.00 -5.69
C ARG A 144 21.20 -11.40 -6.28
N SER A 145 22.28 -11.58 -7.01
CA SER A 145 22.71 -12.88 -7.56
C SER A 145 22.90 -13.97 -6.48
N ASP A 146 23.25 -13.58 -5.24
CA ASP A 146 23.31 -14.46 -4.07
C ASP A 146 21.96 -14.75 -3.41
N GLN A 147 20.87 -14.37 -4.05
CA GLN A 147 19.47 -14.51 -3.59
C GLN A 147 19.07 -13.63 -2.41
N GLN A 148 19.95 -12.79 -1.90
CA GLN A 148 19.63 -11.86 -0.82
C GLN A 148 18.74 -10.70 -1.36
N LEU A 149 17.68 -10.39 -0.61
CA LEU A 149 16.84 -9.21 -0.89
C LEU A 149 17.48 -7.97 -0.26
N GLU A 150 17.51 -6.90 -1.04
CA GLU A 150 17.95 -5.58 -0.60
C GLU A 150 16.86 -4.56 -0.89
N SER A 151 16.85 -3.49 -0.11
CA SER A 151 15.94 -2.36 -0.36
C SER A 151 16.63 -1.03 -0.20
N MET A 152 16.15 -0.06 -0.97
CA MET A 152 16.43 1.35 -0.74
C MET A 152 15.14 2.16 -0.82
N THR A 153 15.20 3.42 -0.42
CA THR A 153 14.03 4.29 -0.34
C THR A 153 14.35 5.64 -0.96
N PHE A 154 13.57 6.02 -1.96
CA PHE A 154 13.56 7.37 -2.50
C PHE A 154 12.50 8.19 -1.76
N VAL A 155 12.87 9.36 -1.28
CA VAL A 155 12.00 10.32 -0.63
C VAL A 155 11.97 11.59 -1.45
N HIS A 156 10.80 11.96 -1.96
CA HIS A 156 10.60 13.23 -2.66
C HIS A 156 9.90 14.21 -1.75
N LEU A 157 10.54 15.33 -1.46
CA LEU A 157 10.03 16.39 -0.61
C LEU A 157 9.59 17.56 -1.49
N PHE A 158 8.41 18.12 -1.20
CA PHE A 158 7.87 19.24 -1.94
C PHE A 158 7.56 20.39 -0.98
N LYS A 159 7.79 21.62 -1.42
CA LYS A 159 7.27 22.80 -0.73
C LYS A 159 5.74 22.81 -0.81
N THR A 160 5.23 22.62 -2.00
CA THR A 160 3.81 22.45 -2.33
C THR A 160 3.70 21.57 -3.56
N CYS A 161 2.72 20.68 -3.59
CA CYS A 161 2.37 19.93 -4.80
C CYS A 161 0.91 19.49 -4.74
N SER A 162 0.29 19.30 -5.88
CA SER A 162 -0.92 18.49 -5.99
C SER A 162 -0.55 17.01 -5.96
N GLN A 163 -1.36 16.22 -5.25
CA GLN A 163 -1.20 14.76 -5.22
C GLN A 163 -2.03 14.15 -6.35
N ASP A 164 -1.62 14.40 -7.58
CA ASP A 164 -2.28 13.97 -8.81
C ASP A 164 -1.43 13.00 -9.63
N SER A 165 -1.97 12.51 -10.73
CA SER A 165 -1.30 11.56 -11.63
C SER A 165 -0.02 12.16 -12.25
N ASN A 166 0.02 13.46 -12.54
CA ASN A 166 1.20 14.10 -13.11
C ASN A 166 2.37 14.10 -12.14
N THR A 167 2.09 14.43 -10.88
CA THR A 167 3.09 14.38 -9.82
C THR A 167 3.61 12.97 -9.63
N VAL A 168 2.74 11.97 -9.63
CA VAL A 168 3.12 10.56 -9.52
C VAL A 168 3.99 10.13 -10.69
N LEU A 169 3.61 10.46 -11.92
CA LEU A 169 4.39 10.14 -13.12
C LEU A 169 5.75 10.83 -13.12
N GLY A 170 5.82 12.08 -12.67
CA GLY A 170 7.09 12.78 -12.48
C GLY A 170 8.02 12.07 -11.48
N ILE A 171 7.48 11.61 -10.35
CA ILE A 171 8.22 10.82 -9.36
C ILE A 171 8.69 9.49 -9.96
N MET A 172 7.83 8.79 -10.69
CA MET A 172 8.19 7.54 -11.38
C MET A 172 9.34 7.75 -12.37
N ALA A 173 9.30 8.84 -13.17
CA ALA A 173 10.34 9.18 -14.12
C ALA A 173 11.70 9.42 -13.43
N ASP A 174 11.72 10.19 -12.34
CA ASP A 174 12.94 10.45 -11.56
C ASP A 174 13.50 9.16 -10.96
N VAL A 175 12.66 8.35 -10.32
CA VAL A 175 13.06 7.06 -9.73
C VAL A 175 13.63 6.11 -10.79
N LEU A 176 12.98 5.97 -11.96
CA LEU A 176 13.48 5.13 -13.05
C LEU A 176 14.82 5.62 -13.59
N THR A 177 14.97 6.94 -13.76
CA THR A 177 16.22 7.55 -14.18
C THR A 177 17.36 7.25 -13.21
N LYS A 178 17.11 7.45 -11.92
CA LYS A 178 18.07 7.19 -10.85
C LYS A 178 18.44 5.71 -10.78
N LEU A 179 17.45 4.83 -10.85
CA LEU A 179 17.68 3.39 -10.86
C LEU A 179 18.51 2.96 -12.09
N LYS A 180 18.21 3.49 -13.28
CA LYS A 180 18.94 3.14 -14.51
C LYS A 180 20.40 3.59 -14.48
N ILE A 181 20.69 4.74 -13.86
CA ILE A 181 22.07 5.21 -13.63
C ILE A 181 22.83 4.27 -12.70
N GLY A 182 22.24 3.89 -11.57
CA GLY A 182 22.88 3.03 -10.57
C GLY A 182 22.82 1.53 -10.88
N MET A 183 21.91 1.12 -11.78
CA MET A 183 21.74 -0.24 -12.26
C MET A 183 21.62 -0.24 -13.79
N PRO A 184 22.73 -0.09 -14.54
CA PRO A 184 22.69 0.01 -16.01
C PRO A 184 22.01 -1.19 -16.70
N ASN A 185 22.09 -2.36 -16.07
CA ASN A 185 21.47 -3.61 -16.56
C ASN A 185 20.00 -3.78 -16.15
N LEU A 186 19.39 -2.80 -15.46
CA LEU A 186 17.97 -2.85 -15.13
C LEU A 186 17.14 -3.01 -16.40
N ASP A 187 16.37 -4.09 -16.51
CA ASP A 187 15.58 -4.43 -17.68
C ASP A 187 14.08 -4.48 -17.39
N SER A 188 13.68 -4.72 -16.13
CA SER A 188 12.27 -4.83 -15.77
C SER A 188 11.92 -4.24 -14.42
N VAL A 189 10.69 -3.71 -14.33
CA VAL A 189 10.14 -3.13 -13.10
C VAL A 189 8.72 -3.63 -12.84
N PHE A 190 8.40 -3.72 -11.55
CA PHE A 190 7.08 -4.04 -11.03
C PHE A 190 6.67 -2.91 -10.08
N TYR A 191 5.41 -2.49 -10.13
CA TYR A 191 4.88 -1.46 -9.23
C TYR A 191 3.82 -2.05 -8.30
N ARG A 192 3.78 -1.52 -7.08
CA ARG A 192 2.68 -1.70 -6.14
C ARG A 192 2.37 -0.37 -5.47
N GLN A 193 1.11 -0.01 -5.46
CA GLN A 193 0.61 1.26 -4.97
C GLN A 193 -0.64 1.04 -4.13
N ASP A 194 -1.06 2.06 -3.39
CA ASP A 194 -2.39 2.05 -2.81
C ASP A 194 -3.47 2.31 -3.87
N ASN A 195 -4.73 2.25 -3.48
CA ASN A 195 -5.87 2.44 -4.37
C ASN A 195 -6.29 3.92 -4.50
N ALA A 196 -5.40 4.88 -4.21
CA ALA A 196 -5.70 6.30 -4.35
C ALA A 196 -5.83 6.71 -5.82
N GLY A 197 -6.73 7.63 -6.11
CA GLY A 197 -7.05 8.05 -7.48
C GLY A 197 -5.87 8.62 -8.29
N CYS A 198 -4.83 9.13 -7.63
CA CYS A 198 -3.60 9.58 -8.31
C CYS A 198 -2.75 8.43 -8.85
N TYR A 199 -2.84 7.25 -8.24
CA TYR A 199 -2.19 6.03 -8.71
C TYR A 199 -3.13 5.21 -9.60
N HIS A 200 -4.36 5.00 -9.13
CA HIS A 200 -5.32 4.10 -9.74
C HIS A 200 -6.22 4.83 -10.75
N CYS A 201 -5.59 5.41 -11.76
CA CYS A 201 -6.27 6.05 -12.89
C CYS A 201 -5.58 5.71 -14.22
N ALA A 202 -6.32 5.83 -15.30
CA ALA A 202 -5.83 5.50 -16.63
C ALA A 202 -4.56 6.28 -17.00
N SER A 203 -4.48 7.57 -16.66
CA SER A 203 -3.31 8.40 -16.94
C SER A 203 -2.04 7.85 -16.30
N THR A 204 -2.09 7.43 -15.03
CA THR A 204 -0.93 6.84 -14.34
C THR A 204 -0.59 5.46 -14.89
N ILE A 205 -1.59 4.60 -15.14
CA ILE A 205 -1.37 3.24 -15.65
C ILE A 205 -0.71 3.27 -17.04
N VAL A 206 -1.23 4.08 -17.95
CA VAL A 206 -0.69 4.16 -19.32
C VAL A 206 0.61 4.98 -19.36
N GLY A 207 0.67 6.10 -18.62
CA GLY A 207 1.86 6.93 -18.52
C GLY A 207 3.05 6.20 -17.94
N ALA A 208 2.86 5.32 -16.97
CA ALA A 208 3.94 4.50 -16.39
C ALA A 208 4.59 3.58 -17.45
N LYS A 209 3.80 3.02 -18.40
CA LYS A 209 4.35 2.25 -19.50
C LYS A 209 5.21 3.12 -20.42
N VAL A 210 4.69 4.28 -20.81
CA VAL A 210 5.43 5.22 -21.68
C VAL A 210 6.76 5.65 -21.03
N LEU A 211 6.74 5.91 -19.71
CA LEU A 211 7.97 6.24 -18.96
C LEU A 211 8.97 5.10 -18.91
N ALA A 212 8.49 3.88 -18.67
CA ALA A 212 9.35 2.69 -18.64
C ALA A 212 9.99 2.43 -19.99
N ASP A 213 9.22 2.52 -21.08
CA ASP A 213 9.71 2.37 -22.45
C ASP A 213 10.78 3.42 -22.78
N LYS A 214 10.56 4.70 -22.41
CA LYS A 214 11.56 5.78 -22.56
C LYS A 214 12.86 5.52 -21.79
N ALA A 215 12.74 4.94 -20.60
CA ALA A 215 13.89 4.57 -19.78
C ALA A 215 14.61 3.30 -20.29
N GLY A 216 14.09 2.64 -21.33
CA GLY A 216 14.60 1.36 -21.81
C GLY A 216 14.42 0.23 -20.78
N VAL A 217 13.29 0.24 -20.06
CA VAL A 217 12.95 -0.73 -19.02
C VAL A 217 11.55 -1.28 -19.31
N SER A 218 11.36 -2.57 -19.16
CA SER A 218 10.06 -3.22 -19.33
C SER A 218 9.22 -3.11 -18.06
N LEU A 219 8.10 -2.40 -18.11
CA LEU A 219 7.11 -2.48 -17.03
C LEU A 219 6.36 -3.82 -17.16
N LYS A 220 6.50 -4.69 -16.17
CA LYS A 220 5.90 -6.03 -16.19
C LYS A 220 4.52 -6.07 -15.55
N ARG A 221 4.37 -5.37 -14.41
CA ARG A 221 3.14 -5.47 -13.64
C ARG A 221 2.94 -4.25 -12.73
N MET A 222 1.68 -3.90 -12.54
CA MET A 222 1.25 -2.90 -11.58
C MET A 222 0.10 -3.46 -10.74
N ASP A 223 0.27 -3.45 -9.42
CA ASP A 223 -0.72 -3.94 -8.46
C ASP A 223 -1.21 -2.80 -7.58
N PHE A 224 -2.50 -2.82 -7.27
CA PHE A 224 -3.13 -1.91 -6.32
C PHE A 224 -3.57 -2.69 -5.08
N SER A 225 -3.22 -2.21 -3.89
CA SER A 225 -3.60 -2.84 -2.64
C SER A 225 -4.93 -2.29 -2.14
N ASP A 226 -5.76 -3.17 -1.57
CA ASP A 226 -6.96 -2.74 -0.86
C ASP A 226 -6.60 -1.73 0.24
N PRO A 227 -7.41 -0.67 0.45
CA PRO A 227 -7.21 0.28 1.53
C PRO A 227 -7.12 -0.44 2.88
N GLN A 228 -6.21 -0.01 3.76
CA GLN A 228 -6.01 -0.58 5.10
C GLN A 228 -5.58 -2.08 5.12
N GLY A 229 -5.13 -2.62 4.00
CA GLY A 229 -4.77 -4.04 3.85
C GLY A 229 -3.54 -4.52 4.65
N LYS A 230 -2.79 -3.67 5.30
CA LYS A 230 -1.64 -3.84 6.25
C LYS A 230 -0.67 -2.66 6.10
N LYS A 231 0.11 -2.36 7.14
CA LYS A 231 1.20 -1.38 7.06
C LYS A 231 2.22 -1.81 5.99
N GLY A 232 2.28 -1.05 4.91
CA GLY A 232 3.15 -1.28 3.76
C GLY A 232 4.64 -1.05 4.04
N ALA A 233 5.48 -1.26 3.04
CA ALA A 233 6.90 -0.93 3.12
C ALA A 233 7.11 0.58 3.31
N CYS A 234 6.30 1.40 2.63
CA CYS A 234 6.33 2.87 2.73
C CYS A 234 5.98 3.35 4.13
N ASP A 235 4.92 2.80 4.77
CA ASP A 235 4.54 3.16 6.14
C ASP A 235 5.65 2.89 7.16
N ARG A 236 6.30 1.73 7.06
CA ARG A 236 7.42 1.38 7.95
C ARG A 236 8.61 2.32 7.76
N LYS A 237 8.92 2.67 6.52
CA LYS A 237 10.00 3.63 6.23
C LYS A 237 9.61 5.04 6.67
N ALA A 238 8.38 5.48 6.46
CA ALA A 238 7.86 6.74 6.97
C ALA A 238 8.01 6.83 8.50
N ALA A 239 7.66 5.78 9.23
CA ALA A 239 7.81 5.75 10.69
C ALA A 239 9.29 5.88 11.11
N THR A 240 10.20 5.15 10.46
CA THR A 240 11.65 5.24 10.73
C THR A 240 12.17 6.65 10.46
N ILE A 241 11.80 7.25 9.33
CA ILE A 241 12.21 8.61 8.95
C ILE A 241 11.65 9.63 9.96
N LYS A 242 10.37 9.51 10.34
CA LYS A 242 9.75 10.40 11.34
C LYS A 242 10.44 10.29 12.70
N SER A 243 10.82 9.09 13.13
CA SER A 243 11.58 8.90 14.38
C SER A 243 12.96 9.56 14.31
N HIS A 244 13.65 9.47 13.16
CA HIS A 244 14.93 10.14 12.95
C HIS A 244 14.80 11.68 12.98
N MET A 245 13.80 12.23 12.29
CA MET A 245 13.49 13.67 12.35
C MET A 245 13.15 14.15 13.78
N GLN A 246 12.49 13.31 14.60
CA GLN A 246 12.19 13.64 15.99
C GLN A 246 13.48 13.80 16.83
N ILE A 247 14.51 12.98 16.56
CA ILE A 247 15.82 13.14 17.21
C ILE A 247 16.44 14.49 16.85
N PHE A 248 16.38 14.90 15.59
CA PHE A 248 16.88 16.20 15.12
C PHE A 248 16.14 17.37 15.80
N LEU A 249 14.82 17.30 15.92
CA LEU A 249 14.00 18.29 16.66
C LEU A 249 14.40 18.35 18.14
N ASN A 250 14.57 17.20 18.78
CA ASN A 250 14.93 17.12 20.19
C ASN A 250 16.35 17.66 20.48
N ALA A 251 17.23 17.69 19.47
CA ALA A 251 18.55 18.34 19.54
C ALA A 251 18.49 19.87 19.45
N GLY A 252 17.30 20.47 19.36
CA GLY A 252 17.11 21.91 19.39
C GLY A 252 16.96 22.56 18.00
N ASN A 253 16.69 21.77 16.96
CA ASN A 253 16.56 22.24 15.59
C ASN A 253 15.08 22.36 15.18
N ASP A 254 14.83 23.13 14.13
CA ASP A 254 13.49 23.35 13.56
C ASP A 254 13.32 22.59 12.24
N ILE A 255 12.07 22.20 11.94
CA ILE A 255 11.66 21.62 10.65
C ILE A 255 10.40 22.37 10.19
N GLU A 256 10.58 23.45 9.46
CA GLU A 256 9.49 24.30 8.96
C GLU A 256 9.35 24.25 7.45
N THR A 257 10.39 23.85 6.73
CA THR A 257 10.46 23.83 5.28
C THR A 257 10.88 22.45 4.75
N ALA A 258 10.61 22.18 3.48
CA ALA A 258 11.07 20.95 2.82
C ALA A 258 12.61 20.84 2.84
N ALA A 259 13.35 21.94 2.71
CA ALA A 259 14.80 21.95 2.81
C ALA A 259 15.29 21.57 4.22
N GLN A 260 14.69 22.14 5.27
CA GLN A 260 15.01 21.73 6.65
C GLN A 260 14.59 20.27 6.93
N MET A 261 13.49 19.80 6.33
CA MET A 261 13.11 18.41 6.42
C MET A 261 14.16 17.50 5.79
N LYS A 262 14.74 17.86 4.63
CA LYS A 262 15.87 17.13 4.02
C LYS A 262 17.06 17.11 4.98
N THR A 263 17.48 18.28 5.49
CA THR A 263 18.57 18.39 6.47
C THR A 263 18.35 17.49 7.68
N ALA A 264 17.12 17.43 8.19
CA ALA A 264 16.77 16.59 9.32
C ALA A 264 16.89 15.08 8.99
N ILE A 265 16.44 14.65 7.81
CA ILE A 265 16.52 13.23 7.37
C ILE A 265 17.98 12.82 7.15
N GLU A 266 18.83 13.71 6.63
CA GLU A 266 20.24 13.47 6.33
C GLU A 266 21.17 13.72 7.53
N SER A 267 20.66 14.28 8.63
CA SER A 267 21.44 14.56 9.84
C SER A 267 22.06 13.29 10.43
N SER A 268 23.19 13.42 11.14
CA SER A 268 23.85 12.32 11.87
C SER A 268 24.15 11.09 11.01
N GLY A 269 24.46 11.28 9.74
CA GLY A 269 24.73 10.19 8.79
C GLY A 269 23.50 9.64 8.07
N GLY A 270 22.33 10.24 8.30
CA GLY A 270 21.08 9.92 7.59
C GLY A 270 20.43 8.62 8.02
N VAL A 271 19.30 8.30 7.37
CA VAL A 271 18.61 7.03 7.56
C VAL A 271 19.16 6.01 6.56
N PRO A 272 19.68 4.85 7.00
CA PRO A 272 20.27 3.86 6.10
C PRO A 272 19.34 3.44 4.97
N GLY A 273 19.86 3.48 3.74
CA GLY A 273 19.13 3.11 2.54
C GLY A 273 18.10 4.15 2.09
N VAL A 274 18.19 5.39 2.57
CA VAL A 274 17.29 6.49 2.17
C VAL A 274 18.06 7.52 1.34
N THR A 275 17.47 7.91 0.22
CA THR A 275 17.92 9.04 -0.62
C THR A 275 16.81 10.08 -0.65
N VAL A 276 17.15 11.35 -0.43
CA VAL A 276 16.17 12.45 -0.34
C VAL A 276 16.37 13.41 -1.51
N THR A 277 15.30 13.70 -2.22
CA THR A 277 15.28 14.69 -3.31
C THR A 277 14.36 15.85 -2.92
N LEU A 278 14.88 17.07 -2.95
CA LEU A 278 14.06 18.27 -2.87
C LEU A 278 13.51 18.57 -4.26
N SER A 279 12.20 18.46 -4.41
CA SER A 279 11.53 18.35 -5.70
C SER A 279 10.58 19.50 -5.96
N GLU A 280 10.51 19.91 -7.21
CA GLU A 280 9.49 20.83 -7.73
C GLU A 280 8.88 20.25 -9.00
N ILE A 281 7.59 20.44 -9.16
CA ILE A 281 6.87 20.06 -10.37
C ILE A 281 6.46 21.34 -11.06
N PRO A 282 6.88 21.54 -12.32
CA PRO A 282 6.43 22.67 -13.12
C PRO A 282 4.91 22.64 -13.25
N GLU A 283 4.25 23.77 -13.01
CA GLU A 283 2.82 23.90 -13.26
C GLU A 283 2.53 23.65 -14.74
N ARG A 284 1.82 22.58 -15.03
CA ARG A 284 1.27 22.29 -16.36
C ARG A 284 -0.23 22.16 -16.27
N GLN A 285 -0.94 22.77 -17.21
CA GLN A 285 -2.36 22.49 -17.41
C GLN A 285 -2.46 21.15 -18.14
N THR A 286 -2.94 20.13 -17.46
CA THR A 286 -3.33 18.85 -18.07
C THR A 286 -4.51 19.08 -18.98
N LYS A 287 -4.30 18.92 -20.28
CA LYS A 287 -5.35 19.16 -21.28
C LYS A 287 -6.23 17.95 -21.57
N ASN A 288 -5.72 16.74 -21.42
CA ASN A 288 -6.47 15.52 -21.79
C ASN A 288 -6.27 14.42 -20.77
N ALA A 289 -7.24 14.19 -19.91
CA ALA A 289 -7.25 13.01 -19.05
C ALA A 289 -7.59 11.77 -19.91
N VAL A 290 -6.75 10.74 -19.85
CA VAL A 290 -7.07 9.43 -20.41
C VAL A 290 -8.28 8.87 -19.69
N SER A 291 -9.34 8.57 -20.42
CA SER A 291 -10.56 8.01 -19.86
C SER A 291 -10.56 6.48 -19.98
N TRP A 292 -10.77 5.80 -18.85
CA TRP A 292 -10.98 4.38 -18.81
C TRP A 292 -12.05 4.05 -17.76
N GLU A 293 -13.27 3.81 -18.23
CA GLU A 293 -14.39 3.46 -17.38
C GLU A 293 -14.13 2.11 -16.66
N GLY A 294 -14.38 2.07 -15.37
CA GLY A 294 -14.22 0.88 -14.53
C GLY A 294 -12.79 0.58 -14.13
N VAL A 295 -11.80 1.42 -14.45
CA VAL A 295 -10.39 1.20 -14.10
C VAL A 295 -10.20 1.01 -12.59
N SER A 296 -10.98 1.70 -11.76
CA SER A 296 -10.89 1.63 -10.29
C SER A 296 -11.29 0.28 -9.67
N PHE A 297 -11.82 -0.64 -10.46
CA PHE A 297 -12.11 -2.02 -10.02
C PHE A 297 -10.99 -3.01 -10.37
N LEU A 298 -9.99 -2.60 -11.15
CA LEU A 298 -8.93 -3.46 -11.67
C LEU A 298 -7.70 -3.39 -10.76
N ASN A 299 -7.49 -4.36 -9.93
CA ASN A 299 -6.43 -4.31 -8.90
C ASN A 299 -5.07 -4.87 -9.35
N ASN A 300 -5.03 -5.66 -10.41
CA ASN A 300 -3.80 -6.28 -10.92
C ASN A 300 -3.73 -6.13 -12.43
N LEU A 301 -2.62 -5.62 -12.93
CA LEU A 301 -2.42 -5.33 -14.34
C LEU A 301 -1.06 -5.86 -14.79
N GLU A 302 -1.04 -6.79 -15.74
CA GLU A 302 0.17 -7.27 -16.40
C GLU A 302 0.34 -6.60 -17.76
N TYR A 303 1.54 -6.08 -18.01
CA TYR A 303 1.90 -5.34 -19.21
C TYR A 303 2.53 -6.28 -20.23
N GLU A 304 1.77 -6.62 -21.24
CA GLU A 304 2.21 -7.43 -22.39
C GLU A 304 2.60 -6.51 -23.56
N SER A 305 3.27 -7.03 -24.58
CA SER A 305 3.72 -6.24 -25.73
C SER A 305 2.57 -5.55 -26.46
N GLU A 306 1.47 -6.26 -26.71
CA GLU A 306 0.34 -5.81 -27.53
C GLU A 306 -0.88 -5.40 -26.71
N CYS A 307 -0.91 -5.74 -25.43
CA CYS A 307 -2.08 -5.53 -24.60
C CYS A 307 -1.73 -5.37 -23.11
N LEU A 308 -2.72 -4.94 -22.37
CA LEU A 308 -2.74 -4.96 -20.91
C LEU A 308 -3.71 -6.05 -20.48
N ARG A 309 -3.25 -7.01 -19.68
CA ARG A 309 -4.10 -8.04 -19.07
C ARG A 309 -4.46 -7.60 -17.65
N VAL A 310 -5.74 -7.61 -17.32
CA VAL A 310 -6.22 -6.98 -16.09
C VAL A 310 -7.17 -7.89 -15.32
N TRP A 311 -7.09 -7.80 -13.99
CA TRP A 311 -7.96 -8.51 -13.04
C TRP A 311 -8.46 -7.56 -11.95
N ASP A 312 -9.65 -7.84 -11.44
CA ASP A 312 -10.18 -7.28 -10.20
C ASP A 312 -9.57 -7.96 -8.96
N ALA A 313 -9.25 -9.25 -9.05
CA ALA A 313 -8.52 -10.00 -8.03
C ALA A 313 -7.42 -10.84 -8.68
N TYR A 314 -6.23 -10.82 -8.09
CA TYR A 314 -5.03 -11.45 -8.63
C TYR A 314 -5.25 -12.91 -9.00
N ASN A 315 -4.97 -13.26 -10.28
CA ASN A 315 -5.01 -14.60 -10.83
C ASN A 315 -6.38 -15.30 -10.67
N MET A 316 -7.47 -14.52 -10.73
CA MET A 316 -8.83 -15.03 -10.76
C MET A 316 -9.32 -15.05 -12.21
N GLY A 317 -9.36 -16.23 -12.83
CA GLY A 317 -9.67 -16.44 -14.24
C GLY A 317 -8.55 -16.00 -15.19
N PRO A 318 -8.79 -16.05 -16.52
CA PRO A 318 -7.78 -15.74 -17.55
C PRO A 318 -7.36 -14.27 -17.59
N GLY A 319 -8.14 -13.37 -16.98
CA GLY A 319 -7.94 -11.93 -17.05
C GLY A 319 -8.47 -11.31 -18.34
N LYS A 320 -8.99 -10.10 -18.22
CA LYS A 320 -9.51 -9.33 -19.36
C LYS A 320 -8.37 -8.69 -20.14
N ILE A 321 -8.42 -8.78 -21.46
CA ILE A 321 -7.45 -8.20 -22.37
C ILE A 321 -7.92 -6.83 -22.82
N VAL A 322 -7.04 -5.81 -22.66
CA VAL A 322 -7.26 -4.43 -23.13
C VAL A 322 -6.13 -4.07 -24.08
N SER A 323 -6.45 -3.85 -25.36
CA SER A 323 -5.46 -3.48 -26.37
C SER A 323 -4.87 -2.09 -26.11
N TRP A 324 -3.55 -1.93 -26.34
CA TRP A 324 -2.87 -0.63 -26.30
C TRP A 324 -3.44 0.38 -27.31
N SER A 325 -4.00 -0.09 -28.42
CA SER A 325 -4.65 0.77 -29.43
C SER A 325 -5.85 1.58 -28.91
N ARG A 326 -6.36 1.22 -27.72
CA ARG A 326 -7.41 1.99 -27.03
C ARG A 326 -6.90 3.33 -26.51
N PHE A 327 -5.60 3.46 -26.26
CA PHE A 327 -4.99 4.61 -25.62
C PHE A 327 -4.14 5.39 -26.63
N ASP A 328 -4.25 6.72 -26.61
CA ASP A 328 -3.41 7.61 -27.42
C ASP A 328 -2.04 7.84 -26.73
N ALA A 329 -1.13 6.91 -26.91
CA ALA A 329 0.19 6.97 -26.32
C ALA A 329 1.01 8.21 -26.69
N PRO A 330 1.02 8.72 -27.95
CA PRO A 330 1.73 9.96 -28.31
C PRO A 330 1.25 11.18 -27.52
N THR A 331 -0.05 11.37 -27.38
CA THR A 331 -0.60 12.48 -26.58
C THR A 331 -0.20 12.37 -25.10
N ILE A 332 -0.17 11.15 -24.54
CA ILE A 332 0.28 10.92 -23.16
C ILE A 332 1.76 11.27 -23.02
N GLU A 333 2.57 10.90 -23.99
CA GLU A 333 4.02 11.16 -23.99
C GLU A 333 4.36 12.65 -23.96
N GLU A 334 3.61 13.48 -24.68
CA GLU A 334 3.78 14.94 -24.70
C GLU A 334 3.36 15.59 -23.36
N GLU A 335 2.47 14.96 -22.62
CA GLU A 335 1.94 15.47 -21.36
C GLU A 335 2.73 15.04 -20.11
N LEU A 336 3.75 14.15 -20.26
CA LEU A 336 4.54 13.69 -19.14
C LEU A 336 5.34 14.84 -18.52
N SER A 337 5.14 15.04 -17.22
CA SER A 337 5.90 16.00 -16.42
C SER A 337 7.21 15.38 -15.94
N SER A 338 8.25 16.20 -15.87
CA SER A 338 9.50 15.85 -15.20
C SER A 338 9.60 16.58 -13.87
N ILE A 339 10.09 15.89 -12.85
CA ILE A 339 10.48 16.54 -11.59
C ILE A 339 11.77 17.32 -11.85
N VAL A 340 11.81 18.53 -11.31
CA VAL A 340 13.05 19.30 -11.19
C VAL A 340 13.65 18.96 -9.82
N ASP A 341 14.84 18.33 -9.83
CA ASP A 341 15.67 18.20 -8.64
C ASP A 341 16.36 19.55 -8.41
N LEU A 342 16.01 20.22 -7.32
CA LEU A 342 16.48 21.58 -7.02
C LEU A 342 17.98 21.62 -6.66
N GLU A 343 18.58 20.50 -6.30
CA GLU A 343 19.98 20.42 -5.91
C GLU A 343 20.88 19.77 -6.96
N ASN A 344 20.29 19.23 -8.03
CA ASN A 344 20.98 18.71 -9.22
C ASN A 344 22.12 17.71 -8.91
N GLU A 345 21.90 16.81 -7.94
CA GLU A 345 22.88 15.81 -7.53
C GLU A 345 23.06 14.74 -8.60
N ARG A 346 24.10 14.89 -9.44
CA ARG A 346 24.40 13.97 -10.55
C ARG A 346 25.16 12.71 -10.14
N ASN A 347 25.76 12.67 -8.96
CA ASN A 347 26.50 11.50 -8.48
C ASN A 347 25.63 10.64 -7.56
N MET A 348 25.01 9.63 -8.15
CA MET A 348 24.06 8.82 -7.41
C MET A 348 24.64 7.45 -7.06
N HIS A 349 25.05 7.34 -5.83
CA HIS A 349 25.23 6.03 -5.19
C HIS A 349 23.83 5.53 -4.75
N LEU A 350 23.43 4.34 -5.23
CA LEU A 350 22.20 3.70 -4.75
C LEU A 350 22.47 2.93 -3.45
N PRO A 351 22.05 3.45 -2.29
CA PRO A 351 22.40 2.85 -0.99
C PRO A 351 21.47 1.67 -0.66
N PHE A 352 21.52 0.60 -1.45
CA PHE A 352 20.77 -0.61 -1.11
C PHE A 352 21.25 -1.23 0.18
N VAL A 353 20.31 -1.60 1.06
CA VAL A 353 20.56 -2.23 2.36
C VAL A 353 19.90 -3.61 2.39
N ALA A 354 20.63 -4.60 2.87
CA ALA A 354 20.14 -5.97 3.02
C ALA A 354 18.87 -6.03 3.90
N LEU A 355 17.85 -6.72 3.42
CA LEU A 355 16.65 -7.03 4.20
C LEU A 355 16.95 -8.22 5.11
N LYS A 356 16.89 -8.00 6.43
CA LYS A 356 17.03 -9.09 7.39
C LYS A 356 15.80 -10.00 7.34
N PRO A 357 15.98 -11.34 7.30
CA PRO A 357 14.88 -12.27 7.49
C PRO A 357 14.17 -11.96 8.82
N ARG A 358 12.84 -11.92 8.82
CA ARG A 358 12.11 -11.88 10.09
C ARG A 358 12.30 -13.23 10.78
N THR A 359 13.08 -13.26 11.84
CA THR A 359 13.10 -14.40 12.77
C THR A 359 11.75 -14.40 13.47
N LEU A 360 10.90 -15.36 13.16
CA LEU A 360 9.73 -15.68 13.99
C LEU A 360 10.30 -16.24 15.29
N THR A 361 10.46 -15.39 16.30
CA THR A 361 10.67 -15.85 17.66
C THR A 361 9.36 -16.53 18.08
N SER A 362 9.39 -17.85 18.18
CA SER A 362 8.37 -18.62 18.88
C SER A 362 8.34 -18.11 20.32
N VAL A 363 7.23 -17.46 20.68
CA VAL A 363 6.94 -17.14 22.09
C VAL A 363 6.62 -18.47 22.76
N SER A 364 7.59 -19.02 23.48
CA SER A 364 7.35 -20.11 24.43
C SER A 364 6.55 -19.53 25.60
N GLU A 365 5.33 -20.03 25.76
CA GLU A 365 4.53 -19.80 26.95
C GLU A 365 5.26 -20.28 28.19
N THR A 366 5.71 -19.36 29.03
CA THR A 366 5.95 -19.65 30.42
C THR A 366 4.98 -18.78 31.24
N ALA A 367 3.90 -19.41 31.66
CA ALA A 367 3.04 -18.86 32.69
C ALA A 367 3.79 -18.83 34.02
N SER A 368 4.01 -17.65 34.58
CA SER A 368 4.28 -17.46 36.00
C SER A 368 3.38 -16.34 36.53
N SER A 369 2.48 -16.77 37.41
CA SER A 369 1.69 -15.93 38.29
C SER A 369 2.64 -15.25 39.29
N ASP A 370 2.56 -13.91 39.41
CA ASP A 370 2.66 -13.25 40.72
C ASP A 370 2.06 -11.85 40.69
N GLY A 371 1.30 -11.58 41.73
CA GLY A 371 0.59 -10.33 41.90
C GLY A 371 1.48 -9.23 42.53
N GLY A 372 1.12 -7.97 42.27
CA GLY A 372 1.71 -6.81 42.93
C GLY A 372 1.14 -5.51 42.36
N SER A 373 0.25 -4.89 43.12
CA SER A 373 -0.23 -3.52 42.92
C SER A 373 0.90 -2.49 43.00
N ASP A 374 0.97 -1.52 42.10
CA ASP A 374 1.13 -0.12 42.51
C ASP A 374 0.88 0.90 41.38
N HIS A 375 0.43 2.06 41.80
CA HIS A 375 0.00 3.23 41.01
C HIS A 375 1.16 3.97 40.34
N GLY A 376 0.98 4.42 39.08
CA GLY A 376 1.87 5.38 38.45
C GLY A 376 1.47 5.76 37.03
N SER A 377 0.92 6.95 36.86
CA SER A 377 0.55 7.57 35.60
C SER A 377 1.77 7.81 34.70
N ALA A 378 1.75 7.26 33.46
CA ALA A 378 2.49 7.78 32.34
C ALA A 378 1.89 7.23 31.04
N SER A 379 1.60 8.13 30.11
CA SER A 379 1.04 7.89 28.80
C SER A 379 2.03 7.12 27.92
N ASP A 380 1.78 5.83 27.73
CA ASP A 380 2.53 4.98 26.83
C ASP A 380 1.70 4.68 25.59
N PHE A 381 2.17 5.18 24.44
CA PHE A 381 1.67 4.74 23.15
C PHE A 381 2.25 3.34 22.88
N GLY A 382 1.54 2.33 23.37
CA GLY A 382 1.91 0.93 23.21
C GLY A 382 1.94 0.51 21.74
N SER A 383 3.04 -0.11 21.37
CA SER A 383 3.19 -0.90 20.17
C SER A 383 2.24 -2.11 20.28
N SER A 384 1.12 -2.09 19.55
CA SER A 384 0.26 -3.26 19.45
C SER A 384 0.99 -4.38 18.68
N SER A 385 1.42 -5.39 19.42
CA SER A 385 1.73 -6.71 18.87
C SER A 385 0.46 -7.27 18.23
N SER A 386 0.52 -7.60 16.94
CA SER A 386 -0.55 -8.29 16.24
C SER A 386 -0.67 -9.70 16.80
N GLU A 387 -1.67 -9.96 17.61
CA GLU A 387 -2.06 -11.30 17.99
C GLU A 387 -2.65 -12.03 16.78
N LEU A 388 -2.08 -13.19 16.47
CA LEU A 388 -2.59 -14.12 15.48
C LEU A 388 -3.74 -14.92 16.11
N PHE A 389 -4.98 -14.58 15.78
CA PHE A 389 -6.11 -15.46 16.05
C PHE A 389 -6.20 -16.51 14.94
N SER A 390 -5.84 -17.75 15.24
CA SER A 390 -6.07 -18.88 14.35
C SER A 390 -7.47 -19.46 14.61
N CYS A 391 -8.24 -19.68 13.55
CA CYS A 391 -9.40 -20.57 13.61
C CYS A 391 -8.89 -21.98 13.91
N PRO A 392 -9.52 -22.75 14.83
CA PRO A 392 -9.04 -24.10 15.17
C PRO A 392 -9.15 -25.13 14.04
N GLU A 393 -9.78 -24.80 12.91
CA GLU A 393 -9.76 -25.64 11.72
C GLU A 393 -8.48 -25.39 10.93
N GLU A 394 -7.77 -26.48 10.53
CA GLU A 394 -6.57 -26.42 9.73
C GLU A 394 -6.83 -25.62 8.43
N GLY A 395 -6.15 -24.51 8.25
CA GLY A 395 -6.25 -23.64 7.07
C GLY A 395 -6.95 -22.31 7.27
N CYS A 396 -7.61 -22.04 8.40
CA CYS A 396 -8.22 -20.75 8.69
C CYS A 396 -7.27 -19.85 9.49
N VAL A 397 -6.44 -19.07 8.80
CA VAL A 397 -5.52 -18.09 9.43
C VAL A 397 -6.11 -16.69 9.26
N MET A 398 -6.70 -16.17 10.33
CA MET A 398 -7.05 -14.74 10.41
C MET A 398 -5.87 -14.00 11.06
N THR A 399 -5.16 -13.18 10.30
CA THR A 399 -4.15 -12.24 10.78
C THR A 399 -4.79 -10.87 10.93
N TYR A 400 -4.81 -10.34 12.14
CA TYR A 400 -5.20 -8.97 12.45
C TYR A 400 -4.01 -8.01 12.29
#